data_c2884e9e690141abf68b04020c2d474a
#
_entry.id   c2884e9e690141abf68b04020c2d474a
#
_cell.length_a   1.000
_cell.length_b   1.000
_cell.length_c   1.000
_cell.angle_alpha   90.00
_cell.angle_beta   90.00
_cell.angle_gamma   90.00
#
_symmetry.space_group_name_H-M   'P 1'
#
loop_
_entity.id
_entity.type
_entity.pdbx_description
1 polymer ?
#
loop_
_entity_poly.entity_id
_entity_poly.type
_entity_poly.pdbx_seq_one_letter_code
_entity_poly.pdbx_strand_id
1 'polypeptide(L)'
;ANRKFNFKNADIAALKENFPDLLYVSPRNQLGGFEGANNVVRGTKTAAYTIYGDYPELINQEPMDIPKGRFLNQQDITLKRKVAVIGQGVIKELYTPVEEVIGTYIKINGVNFMIVGVYKSKSNNRGGGEEEQKKIFIPFTTFQQAFNFGDTVGWMALTANDGASI
;
A
#
# COMPACT_ATOMS: atom_id res chain seq x y z
N ALA A 1 -11.72 -3.30 26.55
CA ALA A 1 -10.30 -3.48 26.63
C ALA A 1 -9.65 -3.32 25.25
N ASN A 2 -8.81 -2.35 25.17
CA ASN A 2 -8.14 -2.00 23.93
C ASN A 2 -6.97 -2.92 23.64
N ARG A 3 -7.25 -4.17 23.31
CA ARG A 3 -6.22 -5.06 22.84
C ARG A 3 -5.97 -4.81 21.37
N LYS A 4 -4.82 -4.27 21.06
CA LYS A 4 -4.32 -4.29 19.69
C LYS A 4 -3.72 -5.66 19.44
N PHE A 5 -4.31 -6.42 18.54
CA PHE A 5 -3.69 -7.63 18.04
C PHE A 5 -2.69 -7.24 16.97
N ASN A 6 -1.42 -7.46 17.26
CA ASN A 6 -0.37 -7.30 16.25
C ASN A 6 -0.05 -8.68 15.69
N PHE A 7 -0.35 -8.87 14.41
CA PHE A 7 0.04 -10.06 13.70
C PHE A 7 1.53 -10.03 13.37
N LYS A 8 2.14 -11.19 13.31
CA LYS A 8 3.54 -11.38 12.92
C LYS A 8 3.61 -12.09 11.57
N ASN A 9 4.76 -12.03 10.92
CA ASN A 9 4.96 -12.73 9.65
C ASN A 9 4.72 -14.25 9.78
N ALA A 10 5.08 -14.83 10.90
CA ALA A 10 4.81 -16.26 11.19
C ALA A 10 3.32 -16.59 11.20
N ASP A 11 2.46 -15.64 11.57
CA ASP A 11 1.01 -15.84 11.61
C ASP A 11 0.45 -15.99 10.19
N ILE A 12 1.06 -15.32 9.21
CA ILE A 12 0.68 -15.42 7.80
C ILE A 12 0.94 -16.83 7.28
N ALA A 13 2.12 -17.38 7.58
CA ALA A 13 2.47 -18.73 7.18
C ALA A 13 1.53 -19.75 7.82
N ALA A 14 1.21 -19.58 9.12
CA ALA A 14 0.27 -20.43 9.83
C ALA A 14 -1.13 -20.39 9.22
N LEU A 15 -1.60 -19.21 8.82
CA LEU A 15 -2.90 -19.07 8.15
C LEU A 15 -2.94 -19.83 6.82
N LYS A 16 -1.90 -19.69 5.99
CA LYS A 16 -1.82 -20.39 4.72
C LYS A 16 -1.77 -21.90 4.88
N GLU A 17 -1.09 -22.37 5.92
CA GLU A 17 -0.97 -23.80 6.20
C GLU A 17 -2.27 -24.40 6.74
N ASN A 18 -2.93 -23.70 7.68
CA ASN A 18 -4.11 -24.21 8.36
C ASN A 18 -5.42 -23.99 7.60
N PHE A 19 -5.42 -23.07 6.60
CA PHE A 19 -6.60 -22.73 5.83
C PHE A 19 -6.27 -22.77 4.32
N PRO A 20 -6.06 -23.98 3.77
CA PRO A 20 -5.66 -24.11 2.36
C PRO A 20 -6.73 -23.66 1.36
N ASP A 21 -7.97 -23.46 1.81
CA ASP A 21 -9.05 -22.95 0.96
C ASP A 21 -8.97 -21.45 0.72
N LEU A 22 -8.06 -20.73 1.38
CA LEU A 22 -7.87 -19.33 1.15
C LEU A 22 -7.10 -19.11 -0.15
N LEU A 23 -7.68 -18.30 -1.06
CA LEU A 23 -7.03 -17.92 -2.31
C LEU A 23 -5.86 -16.97 -2.07
N TYR A 24 -6.10 -15.97 -1.25
CA TYR A 24 -5.10 -14.95 -0.95
C TYR A 24 -5.06 -14.68 0.54
N VAL A 25 -3.85 -14.58 1.05
CA VAL A 25 -3.58 -13.98 2.36
C VAL A 25 -2.73 -12.77 2.07
N SER A 26 -3.32 -11.59 2.17
CA SER A 26 -2.65 -10.34 1.86
C SER A 26 -2.51 -9.50 3.12
N PRO A 27 -1.36 -9.58 3.79
CA PRO A 27 -1.10 -8.77 4.96
C PRO A 27 -0.94 -7.31 4.57
N ARG A 28 -1.29 -6.42 5.49
CA ARG A 28 -1.23 -4.98 5.25
C ARG A 28 -0.79 -4.25 6.50
N ASN A 29 0.06 -3.26 6.31
CA ASN A 29 0.37 -2.23 7.31
C ASN A 29 -0.10 -0.87 6.80
N GLN A 30 -0.42 0.02 7.71
CA GLN A 30 -0.94 1.34 7.36
C GLN A 30 -0.26 2.41 8.20
N LEU A 31 0.06 3.53 7.55
CA LEU A 31 0.57 4.75 8.18
C LEU A 31 -0.23 5.93 7.66
N GLY A 32 -0.57 6.86 8.55
CA GLY A 32 -1.35 8.02 8.17
C GLY A 32 -2.84 7.74 8.12
N GLY A 33 -3.57 8.61 7.44
CA GLY A 33 -5.04 8.54 7.41
C GLY A 33 -5.69 9.18 8.63
N PHE A 34 -4.90 9.76 9.54
CA PHE A 34 -5.38 10.50 10.70
C PHE A 34 -5.18 11.99 10.47
N GLU A 35 -6.02 12.78 11.09
CA GLU A 35 -6.02 14.22 10.92
C GLU A 35 -4.66 14.87 11.20
N GLY A 36 -4.25 15.73 10.31
CA GLY A 36 -3.38 16.85 10.61
C GLY A 36 -1.90 16.70 10.38
N ALA A 37 -1.37 15.51 10.14
CA ALA A 37 0.08 15.38 9.97
C ALA A 37 0.46 15.16 8.50
N ASN A 38 1.18 16.11 7.91
CA ASN A 38 1.78 15.92 6.59
C ASN A 38 2.89 14.87 6.70
N ASN A 39 2.71 13.77 6.00
CA ASN A 39 3.65 12.66 6.02
C ASN A 39 4.42 12.48 4.71
N VAL A 40 4.05 13.23 3.67
CA VAL A 40 4.66 13.13 2.35
C VAL A 40 5.18 14.49 1.91
N VAL A 41 6.41 14.51 1.42
CA VAL A 41 7.08 15.72 0.94
C VAL A 41 7.67 15.48 -0.44
N ARG A 42 7.43 16.42 -1.34
CA ARG A 42 8.10 16.48 -2.64
C ARG A 42 8.55 17.91 -2.91
N GLY A 43 9.86 18.16 -2.76
CA GLY A 43 10.40 19.53 -2.87
C GLY A 43 9.79 20.43 -1.80
N THR A 44 9.10 21.48 -2.21
CA THR A 44 8.43 22.40 -1.30
C THR A 44 6.97 22.03 -1.02
N LYS A 45 6.45 20.99 -1.68
CA LYS A 45 5.08 20.54 -1.51
C LYS A 45 4.99 19.49 -0.42
N THR A 46 4.01 19.63 0.46
CA THR A 46 3.73 18.67 1.52
C THR A 46 2.27 18.29 1.51
N ALA A 47 1.99 17.05 1.90
CA ALA A 47 0.62 16.56 1.98
C ALA A 47 0.52 15.40 2.96
N ALA A 48 -0.71 15.07 3.34
CA ALA A 48 -1.01 13.92 4.19
C ALA A 48 -1.75 12.87 3.35
N TYR A 49 -1.20 11.67 3.28
CA TYR A 49 -1.81 10.54 2.56
C TYR A 49 -1.81 9.31 3.44
N THR A 50 -2.70 8.38 3.14
CA THR A 50 -2.64 7.05 3.73
C THR A 50 -1.61 6.22 2.99
N ILE A 51 -0.66 5.67 3.73
CA ILE A 51 0.42 4.84 3.20
C ILE A 51 0.13 3.40 3.59
N TYR A 52 0.06 2.52 2.60
CA TYR A 52 -0.14 1.10 2.81
C TYR A 52 1.10 0.32 2.45
N GLY A 53 1.56 -0.54 3.36
CA GLY A 53 2.53 -1.57 3.07
C GLY A 53 1.78 -2.82 2.64
N ASP A 54 1.91 -3.23 1.40
CA ASP A 54 1.11 -4.30 0.81
C ASP A 54 1.95 -5.29 0.01
N TYR A 55 1.35 -6.44 -0.25
CA TYR A 55 1.85 -7.45 -1.18
C TYR A 55 1.24 -7.25 -2.56
N PRO A 56 1.89 -7.78 -3.62
CA PRO A 56 1.39 -7.63 -4.99
C PRO A 56 -0.04 -8.18 -5.19
N GLU A 57 -0.42 -9.18 -4.42
CA GLU A 57 -1.74 -9.82 -4.51
C GLU A 57 -2.89 -8.89 -4.16
N LEU A 58 -2.61 -7.73 -3.54
CA LEU A 58 -3.64 -6.76 -3.21
C LEU A 58 -4.46 -6.33 -4.44
N ILE A 59 -3.83 -6.26 -5.61
CA ILE A 59 -4.51 -5.85 -6.83
C ILE A 59 -5.68 -6.77 -7.18
N ASN A 60 -5.67 -8.00 -6.69
CA ASN A 60 -6.78 -8.95 -6.87
C ASN A 60 -7.96 -8.65 -5.96
N GLN A 61 -7.73 -7.94 -4.87
CA GLN A 61 -8.75 -7.60 -3.87
C GLN A 61 -9.27 -6.17 -4.04
N GLU A 62 -8.41 -5.27 -4.46
CA GLU A 62 -8.75 -3.87 -4.72
C GLU A 62 -8.52 -3.58 -6.20
N PRO A 63 -9.55 -3.75 -7.06
CA PRO A 63 -9.38 -3.55 -8.50
C PRO A 63 -8.92 -2.14 -8.84
N MET A 64 -7.89 -2.05 -9.66
CA MET A 64 -7.35 -0.79 -10.12
C MET A 64 -6.70 -0.94 -11.48
N ASP A 65 -6.68 0.14 -12.24
CA ASP A 65 -5.88 0.25 -13.45
C ASP A 65 -4.51 0.82 -13.12
N ILE A 66 -3.51 0.44 -13.89
CA ILE A 66 -2.16 1.00 -13.79
C ILE A 66 -1.84 1.72 -15.09
N PRO A 67 -2.32 2.96 -15.26
CA PRO A 67 -2.11 3.69 -16.51
C PRO A 67 -0.66 4.00 -16.82
N LYS A 68 0.20 4.03 -15.81
CA LYS A 68 1.65 4.25 -16.00
C LYS A 68 2.44 3.35 -15.07
N GLY A 69 3.56 2.84 -15.58
CA GLY A 69 4.45 2.00 -14.80
C GLY A 69 3.86 0.65 -14.46
N ARG A 70 4.08 0.21 -13.23
CA ARG A 70 3.66 -1.12 -12.76
C ARG A 70 3.20 -1.06 -11.30
N PHE A 71 2.48 -2.10 -10.88
CA PHE A 71 2.21 -2.30 -9.46
C PHE A 71 3.40 -2.95 -8.77
N LEU A 72 3.32 -3.14 -7.45
CA LEU A 72 4.33 -3.84 -6.67
C LEU A 72 4.52 -5.26 -7.20
N ASN A 73 5.74 -5.79 -7.11
CA ASN A 73 6.03 -7.17 -7.49
C ASN A 73 6.77 -7.92 -6.38
N GLN A 74 6.94 -9.22 -6.56
CA GLN A 74 7.55 -10.07 -5.54
C GLN A 74 9.01 -9.66 -5.23
N GLN A 75 9.74 -9.19 -6.22
CA GLN A 75 11.13 -8.74 -5.99
C GLN A 75 11.18 -7.51 -5.10
N ASP A 76 10.20 -6.62 -5.21
CA ASP A 76 10.12 -5.45 -4.32
C ASP A 76 9.98 -5.91 -2.86
N ILE A 77 9.21 -6.96 -2.62
CA ILE A 77 9.05 -7.56 -1.28
C ILE A 77 10.36 -8.20 -0.81
N THR A 78 10.91 -9.07 -1.63
CA THR A 78 12.11 -9.85 -1.28
C THR A 78 13.32 -8.96 -1.02
N LEU A 79 13.50 -7.94 -1.84
CA LEU A 79 14.64 -7.03 -1.75
C LEU A 79 14.36 -5.78 -0.91
N LYS A 80 13.16 -5.67 -0.36
CA LYS A 80 12.73 -4.52 0.45
C LYS A 80 13.01 -3.20 -0.27
N ARG A 81 12.59 -3.13 -1.53
CA ARG A 81 12.85 -1.95 -2.37
C ARG A 81 12.05 -0.75 -1.90
N LYS A 82 12.70 0.41 -1.90
CA LYS A 82 12.04 1.68 -1.57
C LYS A 82 11.38 2.25 -2.82
N VAL A 83 10.28 1.63 -3.20
CA VAL A 83 9.48 2.01 -4.37
C VAL A 83 8.03 2.23 -3.94
N ALA A 84 7.31 3.05 -4.69
CA ALA A 84 5.93 3.40 -4.37
C ALA A 84 5.07 3.44 -5.62
N VAL A 85 3.80 3.07 -5.44
CA VAL A 85 2.74 3.23 -6.42
C VAL A 85 1.78 4.28 -5.86
N ILE A 86 1.54 5.35 -6.60
CA ILE A 86 0.73 6.47 -6.14
C ILE A 86 -0.54 6.62 -6.98
N GLY A 87 -1.60 7.10 -6.32
CA GLY A 87 -2.86 7.34 -6.98
C GLY A 87 -2.85 8.63 -7.80
N GLN A 88 -3.78 8.73 -8.74
CA GLN A 88 -3.90 9.93 -9.57
C GLN A 88 -4.18 11.20 -8.76
N GLY A 89 -4.86 11.07 -7.63
CA GLY A 89 -5.11 12.21 -6.73
C GLY A 89 -3.84 12.76 -6.10
N VAL A 90 -2.86 11.90 -5.82
CA VAL A 90 -1.55 12.31 -5.31
C VAL A 90 -0.79 13.12 -6.35
N ILE A 91 -0.85 12.68 -7.61
CA ILE A 91 -0.20 13.38 -8.72
C ILE A 91 -0.73 14.80 -8.88
N LYS A 92 -2.04 14.97 -8.79
CA LYS A 92 -2.67 16.29 -8.92
C LYS A 92 -2.17 17.27 -7.88
N GLU A 93 -1.80 16.80 -6.70
CA GLU A 93 -1.37 17.66 -5.60
C GLU A 93 0.14 17.88 -5.54
N LEU A 94 0.93 16.91 -5.96
CA LEU A 94 2.39 16.95 -5.84
C LEU A 94 3.12 17.23 -7.15
N TYR A 95 2.47 17.10 -8.29
CA TYR A 95 3.09 17.24 -9.61
C TYR A 95 2.33 18.25 -10.46
N THR A 96 3.03 18.82 -11.45
CA THR A 96 2.39 19.60 -12.51
C THR A 96 1.95 18.66 -13.64
N PRO A 97 0.99 19.08 -14.50
CA PRO A 97 0.49 18.21 -15.57
C PRO A 97 1.54 17.75 -16.59
N VAL A 98 2.63 18.50 -16.73
CA VAL A 98 3.67 18.22 -17.71
C VAL A 98 4.84 17.41 -17.16
N GLU A 99 4.89 17.17 -15.85
CA GLU A 99 5.98 16.43 -15.23
C GLU A 99 5.88 14.92 -15.50
N GLU A 100 7.02 14.30 -15.75
CA GLU A 100 7.15 12.85 -15.75
C GLU A 100 7.12 12.36 -14.31
N VAL A 101 6.26 11.40 -13.99
CA VAL A 101 6.05 10.91 -12.62
C VAL A 101 6.92 9.70 -12.31
N ILE A 102 6.95 8.74 -13.24
CA ILE A 102 7.72 7.50 -13.06
C ILE A 102 9.21 7.80 -12.97
N GLY A 103 9.86 7.24 -11.95
CA GLY A 103 11.29 7.45 -11.70
C GLY A 103 11.61 8.64 -10.82
N THR A 104 10.61 9.43 -10.43
CA THR A 104 10.81 10.53 -9.48
C THR A 104 10.73 10.02 -8.04
N TYR A 105 11.15 10.87 -7.10
CA TYR A 105 11.20 10.50 -5.68
C TYR A 105 10.26 11.37 -4.86
N ILE A 106 9.65 10.73 -3.86
CA ILE A 106 8.93 11.42 -2.79
C ILE A 106 9.50 10.96 -1.44
N LYS A 107 9.36 11.81 -0.42
CA LYS A 107 9.72 11.43 0.96
C LYS A 107 8.45 11.07 1.72
N ILE A 108 8.47 9.88 2.33
CA ILE A 108 7.42 9.43 3.23
C ILE A 108 8.04 9.28 4.61
N ASN A 109 7.60 10.10 5.55
CA ASN A 109 8.21 10.18 6.89
C ASN A 109 9.74 10.29 6.85
N GLY A 110 10.25 11.12 5.94
CA GLY A 110 11.69 11.36 5.79
C GLY A 110 12.45 10.30 5.00
N VAL A 111 11.80 9.26 4.51
CA VAL A 111 12.43 8.20 3.72
C VAL A 111 12.09 8.38 2.24
N ASN A 112 13.10 8.34 1.38
CA ASN A 112 12.93 8.51 -0.06
C ASN A 112 12.39 7.23 -0.71
N PHE A 113 11.35 7.38 -1.53
CA PHE A 113 10.77 6.30 -2.33
C PHE A 113 10.72 6.73 -3.79
N MET A 114 11.08 5.82 -4.69
CA MET A 114 10.99 6.04 -6.13
C MET A 114 9.61 5.60 -6.63
N ILE A 115 8.98 6.44 -7.44
CA ILE A 115 7.68 6.12 -8.01
C ILE A 115 7.87 5.15 -9.18
N VAL A 116 7.27 3.98 -9.09
CA VAL A 116 7.33 2.94 -10.13
C VAL A 116 6.00 2.73 -10.84
N GLY A 117 4.91 3.23 -10.29
CA GLY A 117 3.59 3.07 -10.89
C GLY A 117 2.61 4.15 -10.46
N VAL A 118 1.62 4.33 -11.30
CA VAL A 118 0.47 5.20 -11.03
C VAL A 118 -0.77 4.33 -11.15
N TYR A 119 -1.65 4.40 -10.15
CA TYR A 119 -2.90 3.67 -10.20
C TYR A 119 -4.10 4.59 -10.35
N LYS A 120 -5.16 4.03 -10.90
CA LYS A 120 -6.49 4.61 -10.90
C LYS A 120 -7.44 3.57 -10.33
N SER A 121 -8.08 3.87 -9.21
CA SER A 121 -9.03 2.96 -8.59
C SER A 121 -10.25 2.78 -9.49
N LYS A 122 -10.75 1.55 -9.57
CA LYS A 122 -12.02 1.23 -10.24
C LYS A 122 -13.21 1.30 -9.30
N SER A 123 -12.96 1.61 -8.02
CA SER A 123 -14.04 1.69 -7.04
C SER A 123 -14.94 2.88 -7.34
N ASN A 124 -16.23 2.59 -7.49
CA ASN A 124 -17.27 3.60 -7.65
C ASN A 124 -18.02 3.85 -6.34
N ASN A 125 -17.34 3.66 -5.22
CA ASN A 125 -17.97 3.83 -3.92
C ASN A 125 -18.45 5.25 -3.73
N ARG A 126 -19.67 5.37 -3.24
CA ARG A 126 -20.29 6.65 -2.94
C ARG A 126 -19.47 7.41 -1.91
N GLY A 127 -19.06 8.63 -2.25
CA GLY A 127 -18.30 9.49 -1.37
C GLY A 127 -16.83 9.14 -1.24
N GLY A 128 -16.35 8.08 -1.90
CA GLY A 128 -14.96 7.64 -1.80
C GLY A 128 -14.09 7.92 -3.03
N GLY A 129 -14.66 8.52 -4.08
CA GLY A 129 -13.96 8.63 -5.36
C GLY A 129 -12.62 9.33 -5.30
N GLU A 130 -12.53 10.48 -4.64
CA GLU A 130 -11.28 11.22 -4.51
C GLU A 130 -10.32 10.55 -3.51
N GLU A 131 -10.82 10.09 -2.38
CA GLU A 131 -10.00 9.43 -1.37
C GLU A 131 -9.39 8.14 -1.90
N GLU A 132 -10.12 7.39 -2.72
CA GLU A 132 -9.61 6.17 -3.34
C GLU A 132 -8.44 6.45 -4.30
N GLN A 133 -8.30 7.67 -4.80
CA GLN A 133 -7.19 8.07 -5.68
C GLN A 133 -6.01 8.69 -4.93
N LYS A 134 -6.08 8.79 -3.60
CA LYS A 134 -5.08 9.48 -2.77
C LYS A 134 -4.34 8.54 -1.82
N LYS A 135 -4.13 7.31 -2.22
CA LYS A 135 -3.38 6.33 -1.44
C LYS A 135 -2.00 6.12 -2.05
N ILE A 136 -1.07 5.67 -1.22
CA ILE A 136 0.27 5.30 -1.64
C ILE A 136 0.52 3.87 -1.19
N PHE A 137 0.93 3.01 -2.12
CA PHE A 137 1.26 1.62 -1.84
C PHE A 137 2.76 1.43 -1.93
N ILE A 138 3.34 0.83 -0.89
CA ILE A 138 4.76 0.45 -0.86
C ILE A 138 4.87 -1.03 -0.52
N PRO A 139 6.02 -1.67 -0.78
CA PRO A 139 6.16 -3.09 -0.44
C PRO A 139 6.01 -3.30 1.07
N PHE A 140 5.31 -4.36 1.44
CA PHE A 140 5.03 -4.69 2.83
C PHE A 140 6.28 -4.76 3.70
N THR A 141 7.30 -5.47 3.23
CA THR A 141 8.56 -5.64 3.95
C THR A 141 9.36 -4.33 4.05
N THR A 142 9.28 -3.50 3.02
CA THR A 142 9.87 -2.16 3.05
C THR A 142 9.21 -1.29 4.12
N PHE A 143 7.90 -1.38 4.24
CA PHE A 143 7.15 -0.65 5.28
C PHE A 143 7.62 -1.05 6.67
N GLN A 144 7.74 -2.35 6.92
CA GLN A 144 8.21 -2.86 8.22
C GLN A 144 9.60 -2.32 8.57
N GLN A 145 10.50 -2.35 7.60
CA GLN A 145 11.88 -1.88 7.81
C GLN A 145 11.99 -0.37 7.95
N ALA A 146 11.34 0.37 7.06
CA ALA A 146 11.47 1.83 7.00
C ALA A 146 10.82 2.52 8.19
N PHE A 147 9.75 1.95 8.74
CA PHE A 147 8.97 2.58 9.81
C PHE A 147 9.04 1.83 11.14
N ASN A 148 10.05 0.99 11.30
CA ASN A 148 10.35 0.26 12.53
C ASN A 148 9.21 -0.64 13.03
N PHE A 149 8.51 -1.31 12.11
CA PHE A 149 7.47 -2.26 12.46
C PHE A 149 7.99 -3.67 12.75
N GLY A 150 9.28 -3.93 12.49
CA GLY A 150 9.86 -5.26 12.64
C GLY A 150 9.15 -6.28 11.77
N ASP A 151 8.66 -7.38 12.33
CA ASP A 151 7.86 -8.38 11.64
C ASP A 151 6.36 -8.24 11.90
N THR A 152 5.92 -7.10 12.44
CA THR A 152 4.53 -6.84 12.78
C THR A 152 3.69 -6.66 11.52
N VAL A 153 2.49 -7.23 11.55
CA VAL A 153 1.46 -7.09 10.52
C VAL A 153 0.29 -6.35 11.13
N GLY A 154 -0.10 -5.21 10.53
CA GLY A 154 -1.19 -4.40 11.06
C GLY A 154 -2.54 -5.09 10.94
N TRP A 155 -2.82 -5.62 9.77
CA TRP A 155 -4.01 -6.44 9.53
C TRP A 155 -3.80 -7.32 8.30
N MET A 156 -4.76 -8.23 8.05
CA MET A 156 -4.73 -9.12 6.90
C MET A 156 -6.06 -9.04 6.15
N ALA A 157 -5.97 -9.04 4.82
CA ALA A 157 -7.13 -9.22 3.97
C ALA A 157 -7.14 -10.69 3.48
N LEU A 158 -8.27 -11.35 3.65
CA LEU A 158 -8.42 -12.77 3.30
C LEU A 158 -9.43 -12.93 2.18
N THR A 159 -9.11 -13.81 1.23
CA THR A 159 -10.00 -14.19 0.15
C THR A 159 -10.09 -15.71 0.10
N ALA A 160 -11.31 -16.23 0.11
CA ALA A 160 -11.55 -17.67 0.06
C ALA A 160 -11.94 -18.12 -1.33
N ASN A 161 -11.73 -19.44 -1.60
CA ASN A 161 -12.26 -20.09 -2.79
C ASN A 161 -13.79 -20.17 -2.72
N ASP A 162 -14.44 -20.24 -3.89
CA ASP A 162 -15.88 -20.46 -3.98
C ASP A 162 -16.27 -21.73 -3.23
N GLY A 163 -17.28 -21.62 -2.36
CA GLY A 163 -17.75 -22.72 -1.56
C GLY A 163 -16.97 -22.98 -0.29
N ALA A 164 -15.91 -22.24 -0.03
CA ALA A 164 -15.20 -22.33 1.25
C ALA A 164 -16.00 -21.68 2.36
N SER A 165 -16.01 -22.32 3.52
CA SER A 165 -16.63 -21.78 4.72
C SER A 165 -15.57 -21.05 5.54
N ILE A 166 -15.80 -19.81 5.82
CA ILE A 166 -14.89 -19.01 6.63
C ILE A 166 -15.56 -18.66 7.95
#